data_4e72ebc998340925756bbc35beee15e8
#
_entry.id   4e72ebc998340925756bbc35beee15e8
#
_cell.length_a   1.000
_cell.length_b   1.000
_cell.length_c   1.000
_cell.angle_alpha   90.00
_cell.angle_beta   90.00
_cell.angle_gamma   90.00
#
_symmetry.space_group_name_H-M   'P 1'
#
loop_
_entity.id
_entity.type
_entity.pdbx_description
1 polymer ?
#
loop_
_entity_poly.entity_id
_entity_poly.type
_entity_poly.pdbx_seq_one_letter_code
_entity_poly.pdbx_strand_id
1 'polypeptide(L)'
;MIKLRPYQIDVDEQIDSAFGRFRRVLAVMATGAGKTIVFSNRIAKHDGASAAVVHRKEIIAQISLSLAKLGVKHRIIAPNAVIRMARRRHLRVLKKSFINTNSEVGVVSVQTLTSASTKRDRRVQSWLKTVSLAVLDECHHYVQDGRWGQTLDIFQSAQILGVTATPERADGKGLGAHAKGFADVLVEGPSTHDLIQSGYLSPFRYHAPETDLDVDDIPITASGDVNTQKMRARIEDSHLVGDIFEHYCKFARGKRTIVFANDVATAEEMAHEFSSKGVKAVALSGETDPTVREKALDAFEDGTGATVLINVGLFDEGFDVPAVEAVILARVTFSVARYLQMVGRALRPVYAQGFDLSTEAGRHAAIANGDKPNDIIIDPVNNWERNGMPTWPRAWTLNDREKNIKRKKPDDRDPQKICTNVMCNQVYQAFHKSCPYCGHVPEPVGATPIARVAGDLTELDVDALNALFSKLRSANMTESEYQRYQISRRMPMIARAADMKRYKNAQFRRKVLSELMAWWCGLQPNRSESEIQRRFYNRFGVDMITARTLNASQTDKLIDLMKDRFTEDIVDGLQEMG
;
A
#
# COMPACT_ATOMS: atom_id res chain seq x y z
N MET A 1 1.42 21.27 -22.69
CA MET A 1 0.90 21.51 -21.33
C MET A 1 0.37 20.18 -20.78
N ILE A 2 0.71 19.77 -19.57
CA ILE A 2 0.22 18.52 -18.99
C ILE A 2 -1.29 18.68 -18.78
N LYS A 3 -2.10 17.79 -19.38
CA LYS A 3 -3.56 17.77 -19.20
C LYS A 3 -3.91 16.75 -18.13
N LEU A 4 -4.71 17.13 -17.14
CA LEU A 4 -5.21 16.20 -16.12
C LEU A 4 -6.15 15.17 -16.78
N ARG A 5 -6.08 13.95 -16.29
CA ARG A 5 -7.02 12.88 -16.62
C ARG A 5 -8.37 13.14 -15.94
N PRO A 6 -9.52 12.63 -16.47
CA PRO A 6 -10.83 12.88 -15.87
C PRO A 6 -10.88 12.64 -14.35
N TYR A 7 -10.43 11.50 -13.87
CA TYR A 7 -10.42 11.20 -12.43
C TYR A 7 -9.51 12.13 -11.61
N GLN A 8 -8.46 12.69 -12.22
CA GLN A 8 -7.59 13.66 -11.56
C GLN A 8 -8.28 15.03 -11.43
N ILE A 9 -9.12 15.37 -12.41
CA ILE A 9 -9.98 16.56 -12.33
C ILE A 9 -11.00 16.37 -11.21
N ASP A 10 -11.69 15.22 -11.17
CA ASP A 10 -12.67 14.90 -10.13
C ASP A 10 -12.05 14.99 -8.71
N VAL A 11 -10.82 14.49 -8.53
CA VAL A 11 -10.09 14.59 -7.24
C VAL A 11 -9.71 16.04 -6.93
N ASP A 12 -9.24 16.81 -7.92
CA ASP A 12 -8.87 18.22 -7.75
C ASP A 12 -10.09 19.07 -7.34
N GLU A 13 -11.27 18.84 -7.94
CA GLU A 13 -12.54 19.49 -7.58
C GLU A 13 -13.02 19.11 -6.17
N GLN A 14 -12.89 17.84 -5.78
CA GLN A 14 -13.19 17.40 -4.42
C GLN A 14 -12.27 18.10 -3.39
N ILE A 15 -10.98 18.25 -3.70
CA ILE A 15 -10.03 18.98 -2.86
C ILE A 15 -10.44 20.46 -2.74
N ASP A 16 -10.88 21.11 -3.84
CA ASP A 16 -11.38 22.50 -3.81
C ASP A 16 -12.61 22.62 -2.91
N SER A 17 -13.58 21.72 -3.08
CA SER A 17 -14.77 21.70 -2.23
C SER A 17 -14.42 21.49 -0.75
N ALA A 18 -13.44 20.64 -0.47
CA ALA A 18 -12.97 20.39 0.89
C ALA A 18 -12.28 21.64 1.48
N PHE A 19 -11.43 22.35 0.72
CA PHE A 19 -10.80 23.60 1.16
C PHE A 19 -11.78 24.75 1.39
N GLY A 20 -12.97 24.70 0.82
CA GLY A 20 -14.05 25.64 1.14
C GLY A 20 -14.57 25.53 2.58
N ARG A 21 -14.29 24.43 3.30
CA ARG A 21 -14.77 24.15 4.66
C ARG A 21 -13.66 23.83 5.65
N PHE A 22 -12.57 23.25 5.19
CA PHE A 22 -11.48 22.72 6.00
C PHE A 22 -10.15 23.32 5.56
N ARG A 23 -9.22 23.40 6.47
CA ARG A 23 -7.92 23.97 6.19
C ARG A 23 -6.86 22.93 5.86
N ARG A 24 -7.08 21.69 6.32
CA ARG A 24 -6.11 20.60 6.23
C ARG A 24 -6.79 19.40 5.58
N VAL A 25 -6.52 19.21 4.31
CA VAL A 25 -7.14 18.17 3.48
C VAL A 25 -6.12 17.07 3.26
N LEU A 26 -6.53 15.83 3.45
CA LEU A 26 -5.77 14.63 3.07
C LEU A 26 -6.37 14.04 1.81
N ALA A 27 -5.59 13.97 0.73
CA ALA A 27 -5.98 13.29 -0.50
C ALA A 27 -5.28 11.92 -0.62
N VAL A 28 -6.06 10.87 -0.74
CA VAL A 28 -5.57 9.50 -0.94
C VAL A 28 -5.73 9.13 -2.41
N MET A 29 -4.63 8.79 -3.05
CA MET A 29 -4.61 8.36 -4.45
C MET A 29 -3.69 7.17 -4.60
N ALA A 30 -4.13 6.13 -5.27
CA ALA A 30 -3.36 4.89 -5.48
C ALA A 30 -1.95 5.17 -6.03
N THR A 31 -1.01 4.26 -5.75
CA THR A 31 0.33 4.33 -6.36
C THR A 31 0.21 4.25 -7.88
N GLY A 32 0.88 5.15 -8.60
CA GLY A 32 0.75 5.25 -10.07
C GLY A 32 -0.42 6.13 -10.56
N ALA A 33 -1.35 6.57 -9.69
CA ALA A 33 -2.46 7.46 -10.07
C ALA A 33 -2.04 8.90 -10.43
N GLY A 34 -0.77 9.25 -10.30
CA GLY A 34 -0.27 10.57 -10.68
C GLY A 34 -0.50 11.66 -9.63
N LYS A 35 -0.39 11.34 -8.35
CA LYS A 35 -0.43 12.30 -7.23
C LYS A 35 0.36 13.58 -7.51
N THR A 36 1.60 13.42 -7.96
CA THR A 36 2.50 14.53 -8.27
C THR A 36 1.95 15.46 -9.34
N ILE A 37 1.23 14.93 -10.33
CA ILE A 37 0.63 15.73 -11.40
C ILE A 37 -0.54 16.56 -10.85
N VAL A 38 -1.41 15.95 -10.02
CA VAL A 38 -2.55 16.65 -9.41
C VAL A 38 -2.08 17.81 -8.55
N PHE A 39 -1.18 17.58 -7.61
CA PHE A 39 -0.75 18.66 -6.72
C PHE A 39 0.16 19.68 -7.41
N SER A 40 0.97 19.29 -8.42
CA SER A 40 1.73 20.26 -9.22
C SER A 40 0.82 21.19 -10.02
N ASN A 41 -0.28 20.66 -10.58
CA ASN A 41 -1.30 21.45 -11.27
C ASN A 41 -1.99 22.41 -10.29
N ARG A 42 -2.30 21.95 -9.08
CA ARG A 42 -2.88 22.80 -8.02
C ARG A 42 -1.93 23.94 -7.64
N ILE A 43 -0.66 23.65 -7.40
CA ILE A 43 0.37 24.68 -7.16
C ILE A 43 0.45 25.68 -8.33
N ALA A 44 0.36 25.19 -9.57
CA ALA A 44 0.42 26.04 -10.76
C ALA A 44 -0.78 26.98 -10.92
N LYS A 45 -1.95 26.61 -10.36
CA LYS A 45 -3.19 27.40 -10.38
C LYS A 45 -3.36 28.29 -9.15
N HIS A 46 -2.59 28.06 -8.08
CA HIS A 46 -2.76 28.77 -6.82
C HIS A 46 -2.26 30.20 -6.92
N ASP A 47 -3.11 31.15 -6.53
CA ASP A 47 -2.78 32.57 -6.44
C ASP A 47 -2.07 32.85 -5.11
N GLY A 48 -0.74 32.80 -5.10
CA GLY A 48 0.07 33.07 -3.93
C GLY A 48 1.27 32.14 -3.77
N ALA A 49 2.02 32.35 -2.69
CA ALA A 49 3.19 31.54 -2.42
C ALA A 49 2.80 30.11 -2.01
N SER A 50 3.49 29.13 -2.61
CA SER A 50 3.22 27.71 -2.40
C SER A 50 4.49 26.93 -2.11
N ALA A 51 4.37 25.88 -1.26
CA ALA A 51 5.47 24.99 -0.92
C ALA A 51 5.07 23.52 -1.16
N ALA A 52 5.84 22.78 -1.97
CA ALA A 52 5.80 21.32 -2.00
C ALA A 52 6.88 20.78 -1.06
N VAL A 53 6.49 20.08 -0.01
CA VAL A 53 7.37 19.59 1.05
C VAL A 53 7.53 18.08 0.92
N VAL A 54 8.78 17.62 0.82
CA VAL A 54 9.11 16.22 0.57
C VAL A 54 10.29 15.76 1.42
N HIS A 55 10.39 14.47 1.64
CA HIS A 55 11.46 13.93 2.48
C HIS A 55 12.62 13.29 1.70
N ARG A 56 12.40 12.82 0.48
CA ARG A 56 13.42 12.15 -0.34
C ARG A 56 13.99 13.07 -1.42
N LYS A 57 15.28 12.99 -1.61
CA LYS A 57 16.04 13.83 -2.57
C LYS A 57 15.61 13.60 -4.01
N GLU A 58 15.33 12.36 -4.37
CA GLU A 58 14.92 11.93 -5.71
C GLU A 58 13.54 12.53 -6.07
N ILE A 59 12.63 12.59 -5.10
CA ILE A 59 11.28 13.15 -5.27
C ILE A 59 11.36 14.66 -5.54
N ILE A 60 12.29 15.38 -4.91
CA ILE A 60 12.49 16.82 -5.15
C ILE A 60 12.72 17.08 -6.63
N ALA A 61 13.61 16.32 -7.26
CA ALA A 61 13.92 16.51 -8.68
C ALA A 61 12.73 16.13 -9.59
N GLN A 62 11.91 15.16 -9.20
CA GLN A 62 10.71 14.77 -9.94
C GLN A 62 9.62 15.85 -9.86
N ILE A 63 9.32 16.36 -8.65
CA ILE A 63 8.36 17.45 -8.46
C ILE A 63 8.83 18.71 -9.17
N SER A 64 10.12 19.04 -9.05
CA SER A 64 10.73 20.17 -9.75
C SER A 64 10.54 20.07 -11.27
N LEU A 65 10.75 18.87 -11.86
CA LEU A 65 10.49 18.65 -13.28
C LEU A 65 9.00 18.72 -13.62
N SER A 66 8.12 18.22 -12.76
CA SER A 66 6.66 18.30 -12.96
C SER A 66 6.19 19.77 -13.02
N LEU A 67 6.62 20.60 -12.07
CA LEU A 67 6.34 22.04 -12.07
C LEU A 67 6.93 22.73 -13.31
N ALA A 68 8.15 22.37 -13.70
CA ALA A 68 8.80 22.92 -14.88
C ALA A 68 8.05 22.57 -16.19
N LYS A 69 7.51 21.37 -16.32
CA LYS A 69 6.65 20.95 -17.44
C LYS A 69 5.35 21.77 -17.52
N LEU A 70 4.86 22.29 -16.39
CA LEU A 70 3.73 23.22 -16.31
C LEU A 70 4.14 24.69 -16.53
N GLY A 71 5.43 24.96 -16.75
CA GLY A 71 5.96 26.32 -16.95
C GLY A 71 6.20 27.10 -15.65
N VAL A 72 6.04 26.46 -14.48
CA VAL A 72 6.15 27.11 -13.16
C VAL A 72 7.61 27.30 -12.79
N LYS A 73 8.04 28.57 -12.63
CA LYS A 73 9.31 28.89 -12.01
C LYS A 73 9.22 28.62 -10.51
N HIS A 74 10.24 28.01 -9.93
CA HIS A 74 10.22 27.64 -8.52
C HIS A 74 11.62 27.65 -7.91
N ARG A 75 11.70 27.89 -6.61
CA ARG A 75 12.91 27.72 -5.80
C ARG A 75 13.03 26.28 -5.32
N ILE A 76 14.25 25.83 -5.02
CA ILE A 76 14.50 24.55 -4.36
C ILE A 76 15.27 24.83 -3.07
N ILE A 77 14.72 24.37 -1.94
CA ILE A 77 15.35 24.42 -0.61
C ILE A 77 15.77 23.00 -0.22
N ALA A 78 16.96 22.62 -0.67
CA ALA A 78 17.55 21.30 -0.50
C ALA A 78 19.08 21.38 -0.61
N PRO A 79 19.83 20.29 -0.30
CA PRO A 79 21.27 20.27 -0.52
C PRO A 79 21.66 20.58 -1.98
N ASN A 80 22.79 21.27 -2.17
CA ASN A 80 23.23 21.70 -3.51
C ASN A 80 23.34 20.57 -4.55
N ALA A 81 23.68 19.36 -4.12
CA ALA A 81 23.72 18.20 -5.00
C ALA A 81 22.34 17.90 -5.63
N VAL A 82 21.27 18.02 -4.83
CA VAL A 82 19.87 17.82 -5.29
C VAL A 82 19.45 18.92 -6.26
N ILE A 83 19.84 20.18 -5.98
CA ILE A 83 19.55 21.31 -6.88
C ILE A 83 20.24 21.09 -8.24
N ARG A 84 21.52 20.63 -8.24
CA ARG A 84 22.24 20.30 -9.46
C ARG A 84 21.57 19.15 -10.23
N MET A 85 21.12 18.11 -9.54
CA MET A 85 20.39 16.99 -10.14
C MET A 85 19.09 17.46 -10.80
N ALA A 86 18.28 18.26 -10.12
CA ALA A 86 17.06 18.82 -10.67
C ALA A 86 17.33 19.69 -11.90
N ARG A 87 18.38 20.52 -11.87
CA ARG A 87 18.79 21.36 -13.01
C ARG A 87 19.22 20.53 -14.20
N ARG A 88 19.99 19.45 -14.00
CA ARG A 88 20.39 18.53 -15.08
C ARG A 88 19.16 17.88 -15.74
N ARG A 89 18.19 17.41 -14.94
CA ARG A 89 16.92 16.85 -15.45
C ARG A 89 16.12 17.87 -16.26
N HIS A 90 16.02 19.14 -15.82
CA HIS A 90 15.37 20.21 -16.58
C HIS A 90 16.05 20.41 -17.94
N LEU A 91 17.39 20.49 -17.96
CA LEU A 91 18.15 20.68 -19.19
C LEU A 91 18.02 19.49 -20.15
N ARG A 92 18.03 18.25 -19.62
CA ARG A 92 17.85 17.03 -20.42
C ARG A 92 16.47 17.01 -21.09
N VAL A 93 15.39 17.28 -20.35
CA VAL A 93 14.02 17.11 -20.81
C VAL A 93 13.45 18.36 -21.49
N LEU A 94 13.70 19.55 -20.94
CA LEU A 94 13.06 20.80 -21.35
C LEU A 94 14.02 21.78 -22.05
N LYS A 95 15.31 21.43 -22.14
CA LYS A 95 16.41 22.27 -22.71
C LYS A 95 16.59 23.61 -21.98
N LYS A 96 15.87 23.88 -20.90
CA LYS A 96 15.98 25.09 -20.08
C LYS A 96 15.66 24.79 -18.60
N SER A 97 16.21 25.63 -17.70
CA SER A 97 15.93 25.49 -16.26
C SER A 97 14.80 26.44 -15.83
N PHE A 98 13.91 25.93 -14.95
CA PHE A 98 12.85 26.69 -14.31
C PHE A 98 13.16 27.00 -12.83
N ILE A 99 14.36 26.65 -12.36
CA ILE A 99 14.78 26.91 -10.98
C ILE A 99 15.13 28.39 -10.84
N ASN A 100 14.42 29.08 -9.95
CA ASN A 100 14.58 30.50 -9.64
C ASN A 100 14.49 30.73 -8.13
N THR A 101 15.53 31.23 -7.51
CA THR A 101 15.63 31.45 -6.06
C THR A 101 14.66 32.53 -5.52
N ASN A 102 14.12 33.37 -6.38
CA ASN A 102 13.19 34.45 -6.00
C ASN A 102 11.72 34.09 -6.27
N SER A 103 11.43 32.86 -6.72
CA SER A 103 10.07 32.43 -7.01
C SER A 103 9.22 32.31 -5.73
N GLU A 104 7.93 32.58 -5.83
CA GLU A 104 6.94 32.34 -4.77
C GLU A 104 6.65 30.85 -4.56
N VAL A 105 6.82 30.03 -5.60
CA VAL A 105 6.69 28.57 -5.48
C VAL A 105 8.01 27.96 -5.04
N GLY A 106 7.95 27.02 -4.10
CA GLY A 106 9.12 26.29 -3.60
C GLY A 106 8.94 24.78 -3.53
N VAL A 107 10.02 24.03 -3.84
CA VAL A 107 10.13 22.60 -3.53
C VAL A 107 11.15 22.44 -2.41
N VAL A 108 10.74 21.83 -1.32
CA VAL A 108 11.46 21.92 -0.03
C VAL A 108 11.70 20.52 0.55
N SER A 109 12.94 20.26 0.96
CA SER A 109 13.28 19.08 1.75
C SER A 109 12.93 19.29 3.22
N VAL A 110 12.20 18.37 3.85
CA VAL A 110 11.89 18.39 5.30
C VAL A 110 13.17 18.55 6.12
N GLN A 111 14.22 17.78 5.79
CA GLN A 111 15.49 17.83 6.53
C GLN A 111 16.18 19.20 6.42
N THR A 112 16.12 19.81 5.24
CA THR A 112 16.71 21.14 5.03
C THR A 112 15.86 22.20 5.70
N LEU A 113 14.54 22.13 5.57
CA LEU A 113 13.59 23.08 6.16
C LEU A 113 13.76 23.21 7.68
N THR A 114 13.92 22.09 8.36
CA THR A 114 14.08 22.02 9.82
C THR A 114 15.52 22.23 10.30
N SER A 115 16.49 22.44 9.38
CA SER A 115 17.88 22.65 9.74
C SER A 115 18.16 24.01 10.37
N ALA A 116 19.19 24.09 11.22
CA ALA A 116 19.58 25.33 11.87
C ALA A 116 20.02 26.43 10.87
N SER A 117 20.63 26.05 9.74
CA SER A 117 21.04 26.99 8.67
C SER A 117 19.81 27.64 8.02
N THR A 118 18.80 26.86 7.67
CA THR A 118 17.55 27.36 7.09
C THR A 118 16.77 28.25 8.06
N LYS A 119 16.74 27.88 9.36
CA LYS A 119 16.10 28.71 10.41
C LYS A 119 16.76 30.09 10.57
N ARG A 120 18.04 30.24 10.20
CA ARG A 120 18.78 31.53 10.25
C ARG A 120 18.73 32.31 8.92
N ASP A 121 18.31 31.68 7.83
CA ASP A 121 18.24 32.34 6.52
C ASP A 121 17.01 33.26 6.45
N ARG A 122 17.22 34.57 6.59
CA ARG A 122 16.16 35.60 6.61
C ARG A 122 15.33 35.59 5.31
N ARG A 123 15.91 35.28 4.14
CA ARG A 123 15.20 35.27 2.86
C ARG A 123 14.23 34.08 2.80
N VAL A 124 14.69 32.92 3.24
CA VAL A 124 13.84 31.72 3.30
C VAL A 124 12.74 31.93 4.35
N GLN A 125 13.07 32.43 5.53
CA GLN A 125 12.08 32.69 6.59
C GLN A 125 11.01 33.72 6.17
N SER A 126 11.41 34.78 5.45
CA SER A 126 10.46 35.75 4.91
C SER A 126 9.49 35.12 3.92
N TRP A 127 9.99 34.30 3.00
CA TRP A 127 9.16 33.58 2.05
C TRP A 127 8.24 32.55 2.73
N LEU A 128 8.71 31.79 3.71
CA LEU A 128 7.89 30.80 4.42
C LEU A 128 6.65 31.45 5.06
N LYS A 129 6.76 32.67 5.54
CA LYS A 129 5.64 33.44 6.12
C LYS A 129 4.58 33.83 5.08
N THR A 130 4.93 33.91 3.80
CA THR A 130 3.99 34.25 2.72
C THR A 130 3.31 33.02 2.13
N VAL A 131 3.76 31.80 2.46
CA VAL A 131 3.18 30.56 1.93
C VAL A 131 1.74 30.42 2.39
N SER A 132 0.83 30.40 1.42
CA SER A 132 -0.62 30.23 1.63
C SER A 132 -1.12 28.82 1.27
N LEU A 133 -0.34 28.03 0.50
CA LEU A 133 -0.60 26.63 0.21
C LEU A 133 0.66 25.77 0.47
N ALA A 134 0.56 24.80 1.38
CA ALA A 134 1.59 23.78 1.60
C ALA A 134 1.09 22.40 1.16
N VAL A 135 1.84 21.75 0.30
CA VAL A 135 1.58 20.37 -0.13
C VAL A 135 2.58 19.44 0.53
N LEU A 136 2.10 18.43 1.25
CA LEU A 136 2.91 17.46 1.98
C LEU A 136 2.83 16.11 1.25
N ASP A 137 3.91 15.74 0.58
CA ASP A 137 3.99 14.44 -0.09
C ASP A 137 4.32 13.33 0.92
N GLU A 138 3.74 12.13 0.71
CA GLU A 138 3.78 10.99 1.63
C GLU A 138 3.41 11.41 3.06
N CYS A 139 2.25 12.06 3.17
CA CYS A 139 1.81 12.76 4.38
C CYS A 139 1.54 11.83 5.58
N HIS A 140 1.54 10.52 5.41
CA HIS A 140 1.46 9.55 6.50
C HIS A 140 2.66 9.61 7.46
N HIS A 141 3.75 10.28 7.08
CA HIS A 141 4.88 10.57 7.97
C HIS A 141 4.68 11.79 8.86
N TYR A 142 3.75 12.71 8.51
CA TYR A 142 3.58 13.99 9.22
C TYR A 142 2.69 13.83 10.44
N VAL A 143 3.36 13.61 11.56
CA VAL A 143 2.75 13.53 12.89
C VAL A 143 3.22 14.70 13.75
N GLN A 144 2.47 15.03 14.81
CA GLN A 144 2.77 16.21 15.65
C GLN A 144 4.15 16.15 16.32
N ASP A 145 4.72 14.95 16.46
CA ASP A 145 6.00 14.77 17.13
C ASP A 145 7.19 14.82 16.15
N GLY A 146 8.32 15.37 16.60
CA GLY A 146 9.58 15.35 15.87
C GLY A 146 9.67 16.38 14.72
N ARG A 147 10.51 16.08 13.72
CA ARG A 147 10.77 16.98 12.57
C ARG A 147 9.55 17.23 11.70
N TRP A 148 8.66 16.26 11.63
CA TRP A 148 7.44 16.32 10.84
C TRP A 148 6.43 17.28 11.45
N GLY A 149 6.26 17.26 12.79
CA GLY A 149 5.45 18.22 13.52
C GLY A 149 6.00 19.65 13.37
N GLN A 150 7.33 19.83 13.50
CA GLN A 150 7.96 21.14 13.26
C GLN A 150 7.67 21.68 11.84
N THR A 151 7.53 20.81 10.86
CA THR A 151 7.16 21.21 9.49
C THR A 151 5.72 21.72 9.43
N LEU A 152 4.80 21.06 10.12
CA LEU A 152 3.40 21.52 10.23
C LEU A 152 3.31 22.89 10.91
N ASP A 153 4.11 23.11 11.95
CA ASP A 153 4.16 24.38 12.68
C ASP A 153 4.61 25.56 11.80
N ILE A 154 5.51 25.31 10.83
CA ILE A 154 5.97 26.34 9.89
C ILE A 154 4.81 26.83 9.00
N PHE A 155 3.87 25.95 8.66
CA PHE A 155 2.76 26.22 7.74
C PHE A 155 1.41 26.40 8.44
N GLN A 156 1.38 26.79 9.72
CA GLN A 156 0.14 26.97 10.47
C GLN A 156 -0.85 27.93 9.80
N SER A 157 -0.36 28.94 9.05
CA SER A 157 -1.19 29.91 8.36
C SER A 157 -1.63 29.49 6.97
N ALA A 158 -1.05 28.45 6.39
CA ALA A 158 -1.36 27.97 5.04
C ALA A 158 -2.52 26.97 5.01
N GLN A 159 -3.18 26.84 3.87
CA GLN A 159 -3.94 25.62 3.55
C GLN A 159 -2.94 24.46 3.39
N ILE A 160 -3.25 23.31 3.96
CA ILE A 160 -2.39 22.14 3.90
C ILE A 160 -3.07 21.04 3.12
N LEU A 161 -2.46 20.63 2.00
CA LEU A 161 -2.84 19.45 1.24
C LEU A 161 -1.83 18.32 1.55
N GLY A 162 -2.23 17.33 2.31
CA GLY A 162 -1.48 16.09 2.40
C GLY A 162 -1.84 15.15 1.27
N VAL A 163 -0.85 14.51 0.66
CA VAL A 163 -1.09 13.48 -0.36
C VAL A 163 -0.36 12.20 0.02
N THR A 164 -1.03 11.06 -0.17
CA THR A 164 -0.43 9.73 0.05
C THR A 164 -1.17 8.67 -0.77
N ALA A 165 -0.54 7.53 -0.99
CA ALA A 165 -1.23 6.36 -1.53
C ALA A 165 -1.95 5.57 -0.43
N THR A 166 -1.48 5.69 0.80
CA THR A 166 -1.94 4.90 1.94
C THR A 166 -1.92 5.76 3.19
N PRO A 167 -3.07 6.16 3.71
CA PRO A 167 -3.17 7.04 4.88
C PRO A 167 -3.02 6.26 6.19
N GLU A 168 -2.05 5.35 6.25
CA GLU A 168 -1.81 4.50 7.41
C GLU A 168 -0.46 4.81 8.04
N ARG A 169 -0.47 4.98 9.35
CA ARG A 169 0.75 5.12 10.15
C ARG A 169 1.24 3.77 10.64
N ALA A 170 2.56 3.61 10.72
CA ALA A 170 3.20 2.40 11.23
C ALA A 170 2.81 2.09 12.69
N ASP A 171 2.48 3.11 13.50
CA ASP A 171 2.04 2.97 14.90
C ASP A 171 0.53 2.66 15.05
N GLY A 172 -0.21 2.55 13.94
CA GLY A 172 -1.64 2.25 13.92
C GLY A 172 -2.56 3.39 14.34
N LYS A 173 -2.01 4.60 14.56
CA LYS A 173 -2.82 5.80 14.85
C LYS A 173 -3.33 6.42 13.56
N GLY A 174 -4.44 7.16 13.65
CA GLY A 174 -5.03 7.88 12.52
C GLY A 174 -4.23 9.12 12.13
N LEU A 175 -4.56 9.67 10.97
CA LEU A 175 -4.01 10.93 10.47
C LEU A 175 -4.91 12.14 10.76
N GLY A 176 -6.07 11.92 11.37
CA GLY A 176 -6.97 12.99 11.80
C GLY A 176 -6.43 13.82 12.95
N ALA A 177 -6.83 15.08 13.03
CA ALA A 177 -6.44 15.98 14.11
C ALA A 177 -6.79 15.41 15.49
N HIS A 178 -7.90 14.67 15.62
CA HIS A 178 -8.33 13.99 16.84
C HIS A 178 -7.40 12.83 17.26
N ALA A 179 -6.63 12.27 16.32
CA ALA A 179 -5.66 11.19 16.54
C ALA A 179 -4.21 11.70 16.57
N LYS A 180 -3.99 13.00 16.83
CA LYS A 180 -2.69 13.69 16.74
C LYS A 180 -2.06 13.65 15.34
N GLY A 181 -2.86 13.44 14.31
CA GLY A 181 -2.51 13.66 12.92
C GLY A 181 -2.73 15.11 12.52
N PHE A 182 -2.63 15.41 11.23
CA PHE A 182 -2.76 16.78 10.75
C PHE A 182 -4.08 17.08 10.03
N ALA A 183 -4.80 16.06 9.54
CA ALA A 183 -5.90 16.23 8.60
C ALA A 183 -7.25 16.50 9.30
N ASP A 184 -8.04 17.39 8.70
CA ASP A 184 -9.42 17.66 9.11
C ASP A 184 -10.41 16.79 8.33
N VAL A 185 -10.10 16.50 7.05
CA VAL A 185 -10.97 15.76 6.13
C VAL A 185 -10.15 14.90 5.17
N LEU A 186 -10.76 13.79 4.73
CA LEU A 186 -10.23 12.85 3.76
C LEU A 186 -10.96 12.99 2.42
N VAL A 187 -10.19 13.09 1.33
CA VAL A 187 -10.65 12.99 -0.06
C VAL A 187 -10.07 11.71 -0.65
N GLU A 188 -10.91 10.84 -1.17
CA GLU A 188 -10.49 9.58 -1.78
C GLU A 188 -10.56 9.65 -3.30
N GLY A 189 -9.44 9.39 -3.95
CA GLY A 189 -9.38 9.14 -5.39
C GLY A 189 -9.78 7.69 -5.73
N PRO A 190 -9.77 7.33 -7.04
CA PRO A 190 -10.11 5.98 -7.48
C PRO A 190 -9.13 4.95 -6.93
N SER A 191 -9.65 3.74 -6.66
CA SER A 191 -8.86 2.60 -6.20
C SER A 191 -7.92 2.08 -7.31
N THR A 192 -6.95 1.22 -6.94
CA THR A 192 -6.11 0.52 -7.93
C THR A 192 -6.97 -0.29 -8.91
N HIS A 193 -8.02 -0.94 -8.41
CA HIS A 193 -8.96 -1.69 -9.25
C HIS A 193 -9.65 -0.79 -10.28
N ASP A 194 -10.22 0.34 -9.86
CA ASP A 194 -10.91 1.28 -10.75
C ASP A 194 -9.97 1.83 -11.83
N LEU A 195 -8.71 2.11 -11.46
CA LEU A 195 -7.71 2.60 -12.40
C LEU A 195 -7.27 1.55 -13.42
N ILE A 196 -7.19 0.27 -13.03
CA ILE A 196 -6.94 -0.85 -13.95
C ILE A 196 -8.15 -1.01 -14.88
N GLN A 197 -9.36 -1.06 -14.34
CA GLN A 197 -10.59 -1.18 -15.14
C GLN A 197 -10.77 -0.03 -16.12
N SER A 198 -10.33 1.16 -15.78
CA SER A 198 -10.36 2.31 -16.68
C SER A 198 -9.15 2.41 -17.62
N GLY A 199 -8.20 1.47 -17.58
CA GLY A 199 -6.99 1.46 -18.38
C GLY A 199 -5.98 2.57 -18.04
N TYR A 200 -6.03 3.13 -16.82
CA TYR A 200 -5.05 4.10 -16.34
C TYR A 200 -3.89 3.47 -15.56
N LEU A 201 -4.06 2.23 -15.12
CA LEU A 201 -3.00 1.34 -14.66
C LEU A 201 -3.03 0.05 -15.48
N SER A 202 -1.89 -0.62 -15.59
CA SER A 202 -1.78 -1.90 -16.30
C SER A 202 -2.42 -3.04 -15.48
N PRO A 203 -3.03 -4.03 -16.15
CA PRO A 203 -3.34 -5.30 -15.51
C PRO A 203 -2.05 -6.02 -15.12
N PHE A 204 -2.16 -6.98 -14.21
CA PHE A 204 -1.00 -7.74 -13.74
C PHE A 204 -1.32 -9.24 -13.56
N ARG A 205 -0.26 -10.04 -13.64
CA ARG A 205 -0.26 -11.46 -13.27
C ARG A 205 0.47 -11.58 -11.93
N TYR A 206 -0.08 -12.34 -11.01
CA TYR A 206 0.46 -12.51 -9.66
C TYR A 206 0.89 -13.94 -9.42
N HIS A 207 2.16 -14.16 -9.12
CA HIS A 207 2.74 -15.45 -8.83
C HIS A 207 3.14 -15.54 -7.36
N ALA A 208 2.57 -16.50 -6.64
CA ALA A 208 2.83 -16.75 -5.23
C ALA A 208 2.98 -18.26 -4.96
N PRO A 209 3.51 -18.68 -3.79
CA PRO A 209 3.49 -20.07 -3.40
C PRO A 209 2.08 -20.64 -3.44
N GLU A 210 1.96 -21.93 -3.76
CA GLU A 210 0.72 -22.64 -3.53
C GLU A 210 0.38 -22.57 -2.05
N THR A 211 -0.80 -22.06 -1.76
CA THR A 211 -1.31 -22.04 -0.41
C THR A 211 -2.39 -23.08 -0.31
N ASP A 212 -2.43 -23.85 0.79
CA ASP A 212 -3.59 -24.67 1.17
C ASP A 212 -4.82 -23.80 1.50
N LEU A 213 -4.72 -22.50 1.26
CA LEU A 213 -5.84 -21.58 1.34
C LEU A 213 -6.71 -21.83 0.10
N ASP A 214 -7.70 -22.68 0.28
CA ASP A 214 -8.89 -22.57 -0.54
C ASP A 214 -9.33 -21.11 -0.53
N VAL A 215 -9.70 -20.57 -1.67
CA VAL A 215 -10.17 -19.18 -1.82
C VAL A 215 -11.33 -18.91 -0.84
N ASP A 216 -11.99 -19.98 -0.38
CA ASP A 216 -13.03 -20.00 0.62
C ASP A 216 -12.52 -19.83 2.07
N ASP A 217 -11.22 -20.00 2.34
CA ASP A 217 -10.62 -19.95 3.70
C ASP A 217 -9.94 -18.62 4.07
N ILE A 218 -10.13 -17.56 3.29
CA ILE A 218 -9.55 -16.24 3.61
C ILE A 218 -10.20 -15.68 4.90
N PRO A 219 -9.46 -15.54 6.00
CA PRO A 219 -10.03 -15.04 7.25
C PRO A 219 -10.36 -13.55 7.13
N ILE A 220 -11.64 -13.24 7.05
CA ILE A 220 -12.17 -11.89 6.92
C ILE A 220 -12.83 -11.50 8.24
N THR A 221 -12.56 -10.27 8.72
CA THR A 221 -13.22 -9.71 9.91
C THR A 221 -14.68 -9.37 9.61
N ALA A 222 -15.48 -9.18 10.66
CA ALA A 222 -16.88 -8.73 10.54
C ALA A 222 -17.02 -7.38 9.81
N SER A 223 -15.96 -6.57 9.72
CA SER A 223 -15.89 -5.32 8.95
C SER A 223 -15.52 -5.52 7.47
N GLY A 224 -15.31 -6.75 7.01
CA GLY A 224 -14.92 -7.05 5.63
C GLY A 224 -13.42 -6.87 5.34
N ASP A 225 -12.60 -6.62 6.38
CA ASP A 225 -11.14 -6.58 6.27
C ASP A 225 -10.55 -7.98 6.49
N VAL A 226 -9.39 -8.20 5.87
CA VAL A 226 -8.63 -9.43 6.10
C VAL A 226 -8.18 -9.50 7.56
N ASN A 227 -8.47 -10.63 8.23
CA ASN A 227 -8.08 -10.81 9.63
C ASN A 227 -6.57 -10.99 9.77
N THR A 228 -5.87 -9.86 9.88
CA THR A 228 -4.41 -9.81 9.98
C THR A 228 -3.85 -10.48 11.25
N GLN A 229 -4.67 -10.76 12.28
CA GLN A 229 -4.18 -11.43 13.50
C GLN A 229 -4.14 -12.96 13.35
N LYS A 230 -5.17 -13.57 12.76
CA LYS A 230 -5.14 -15.01 12.44
C LYS A 230 -4.09 -15.33 11.38
N MET A 231 -3.90 -14.42 10.41
CA MET A 231 -2.79 -14.48 9.47
C MET A 231 -1.42 -14.36 10.14
N ARG A 232 -1.24 -13.43 11.09
CA ARG A 232 0.03 -13.27 11.80
C ARG A 232 0.46 -14.51 12.57
N ALA A 233 -0.43 -15.24 13.19
CA ALA A 233 -0.11 -16.46 13.92
C ALA A 233 0.38 -17.62 13.01
N ARG A 234 -0.07 -17.65 11.74
CA ARG A 234 0.44 -18.59 10.71
C ARG A 234 1.77 -18.15 10.09
N ILE A 235 2.21 -16.91 10.33
CA ILE A 235 3.26 -16.21 9.58
C ILE A 235 4.58 -16.10 10.37
N GLU A 236 4.63 -16.55 11.63
CA GLU A 236 5.90 -16.58 12.37
C GLU A 236 6.99 -17.42 11.67
N ASP A 237 6.60 -18.29 10.73
CA ASP A 237 7.49 -19.05 9.83
C ASP A 237 7.44 -18.54 8.39
N SER A 238 7.73 -17.26 8.16
CA SER A 238 7.85 -16.76 6.78
C SER A 238 9.10 -17.30 6.11
N HIS A 239 8.91 -18.13 5.11
CA HIS A 239 9.98 -18.70 4.32
C HIS A 239 9.98 -18.07 2.93
N LEU A 240 11.15 -17.88 2.35
CA LEU A 240 11.29 -17.57 0.94
C LEU A 240 11.16 -18.90 0.17
N VAL A 241 10.08 -19.02 -0.62
CA VAL A 241 9.81 -20.24 -1.38
C VAL A 241 10.57 -20.22 -2.70
N GLY A 242 11.39 -21.24 -2.92
CA GLY A 242 12.17 -21.42 -4.13
C GLY A 242 13.35 -20.46 -4.28
N ASP A 243 13.84 -20.34 -5.51
CA ASP A 243 15.00 -19.52 -5.87
C ASP A 243 14.57 -18.30 -6.69
N ILE A 244 15.05 -17.11 -6.29
CA ILE A 244 14.67 -15.83 -6.90
C ILE A 244 15.10 -15.76 -8.37
N PHE A 245 16.28 -16.28 -8.70
CA PHE A 245 16.76 -16.30 -10.08
C PHE A 245 15.94 -17.24 -10.95
N GLU A 246 15.58 -18.41 -10.43
CA GLU A 246 14.73 -19.37 -11.15
C GLU A 246 13.33 -18.78 -11.40
N HIS A 247 12.73 -18.15 -10.41
CA HIS A 247 11.44 -17.46 -10.58
C HIS A 247 11.52 -16.33 -11.59
N TYR A 248 12.60 -15.52 -11.57
CA TYR A 248 12.84 -14.53 -12.61
C TYR A 248 12.92 -15.18 -14.00
N CYS A 249 13.69 -16.26 -14.14
CA CYS A 249 13.82 -16.96 -15.42
C CYS A 249 12.49 -17.55 -15.91
N LYS A 250 11.65 -18.06 -15.00
CA LYS A 250 10.37 -18.67 -15.32
C LYS A 250 9.32 -17.65 -15.73
N PHE A 251 9.22 -16.51 -15.01
CA PHE A 251 8.10 -15.60 -15.16
C PHE A 251 8.45 -14.23 -15.77
N ALA A 252 9.69 -13.75 -15.61
CA ALA A 252 10.08 -12.39 -15.95
C ALA A 252 11.38 -12.29 -16.76
N ARG A 253 11.83 -13.37 -17.40
CA ARG A 253 13.10 -13.40 -18.13
C ARG A 253 13.15 -12.30 -19.20
N GLY A 254 14.21 -11.51 -19.18
CA GLY A 254 14.43 -10.40 -20.13
C GLY A 254 13.64 -9.14 -19.84
N LYS A 255 12.73 -9.16 -18.86
CA LYS A 255 11.92 -8.00 -18.45
C LYS A 255 12.67 -7.11 -17.47
N ARG A 256 12.46 -5.80 -17.60
CA ARG A 256 13.00 -4.82 -16.63
C ARG A 256 12.35 -5.01 -15.28
N THR A 257 13.12 -5.54 -14.34
CA THR A 257 12.64 -6.05 -13.06
C THR A 257 13.23 -5.29 -11.88
N ILE A 258 12.40 -4.98 -10.89
CA ILE A 258 12.86 -4.52 -9.57
C ILE A 258 12.66 -5.65 -8.57
N VAL A 259 13.74 -6.02 -7.88
CA VAL A 259 13.71 -6.95 -6.74
C VAL A 259 13.77 -6.14 -5.45
N PHE A 260 12.83 -6.34 -4.55
CA PHE A 260 12.83 -5.75 -3.22
C PHE A 260 13.46 -6.73 -2.22
N ALA A 261 14.70 -6.50 -1.85
CA ALA A 261 15.44 -7.32 -0.93
C ALA A 261 15.31 -6.84 0.53
N ASN A 262 15.58 -7.73 1.47
CA ASN A 262 15.45 -7.44 2.89
C ASN A 262 16.61 -6.58 3.43
N ASP A 263 17.83 -6.87 3.02
CA ASP A 263 19.06 -6.22 3.46
C ASP A 263 20.09 -6.11 2.33
N VAL A 264 21.16 -5.33 2.59
CA VAL A 264 22.18 -5.01 1.58
C VAL A 264 23.00 -6.24 1.19
N ALA A 265 23.36 -7.09 2.15
CA ALA A 265 24.17 -8.27 1.88
C ALA A 265 23.43 -9.24 0.96
N THR A 266 22.16 -9.53 1.28
CA THR A 266 21.29 -10.36 0.42
C THR A 266 21.10 -9.74 -0.98
N ALA A 267 20.99 -8.41 -1.07
CA ALA A 267 20.85 -7.73 -2.38
C ALA A 267 22.13 -7.87 -3.23
N GLU A 268 23.30 -7.76 -2.63
CA GLU A 268 24.59 -7.92 -3.30
C GLU A 268 24.83 -9.37 -3.74
N GLU A 269 24.48 -10.34 -2.88
CA GLU A 269 24.54 -11.77 -3.23
C GLU A 269 23.63 -12.09 -4.43
N MET A 270 22.38 -11.61 -4.42
CA MET A 270 21.47 -11.76 -5.56
C MET A 270 22.03 -11.11 -6.82
N ALA A 271 22.57 -9.88 -6.73
CA ALA A 271 23.15 -9.20 -7.90
C ALA A 271 24.34 -9.97 -8.50
N HIS A 272 25.17 -10.55 -7.65
CA HIS A 272 26.27 -11.40 -8.07
C HIS A 272 25.77 -12.69 -8.73
N GLU A 273 24.77 -13.35 -8.13
CA GLU A 273 24.16 -14.56 -8.67
C GLU A 273 23.58 -14.32 -10.09
N PHE A 274 22.73 -13.27 -10.24
CA PHE A 274 22.15 -12.91 -11.54
C PHE A 274 23.24 -12.63 -12.57
N SER A 275 24.27 -11.86 -12.19
CA SER A 275 25.37 -11.49 -13.07
C SER A 275 26.21 -12.69 -13.47
N SER A 276 26.49 -13.62 -12.56
CA SER A 276 27.24 -14.87 -12.84
C SER A 276 26.49 -15.79 -13.83
N LYS A 277 25.16 -15.73 -13.81
CA LYS A 277 24.27 -16.47 -14.72
C LYS A 277 23.91 -15.67 -16.00
N GLY A 278 24.61 -14.57 -16.28
CA GLY A 278 24.50 -13.79 -17.53
C GLY A 278 23.37 -12.77 -17.58
N VAL A 279 22.70 -12.46 -16.45
CA VAL A 279 21.69 -11.40 -16.34
C VAL A 279 22.31 -10.15 -15.73
N LYS A 280 22.30 -9.01 -16.43
CA LYS A 280 22.82 -7.75 -15.92
C LYS A 280 21.98 -7.28 -14.72
N ALA A 281 22.52 -7.40 -13.52
CA ALA A 281 21.87 -7.01 -12.28
C ALA A 281 22.76 -6.04 -11.47
N VAL A 282 22.13 -5.12 -10.77
CA VAL A 282 22.81 -4.14 -9.89
C VAL A 282 22.05 -4.02 -8.57
N ALA A 283 22.76 -4.14 -7.44
CA ALA A 283 22.23 -3.85 -6.11
C ALA A 283 22.37 -2.36 -5.81
N LEU A 284 21.28 -1.74 -5.33
CA LEU A 284 21.22 -0.33 -4.95
C LEU A 284 20.65 -0.20 -3.53
N SER A 285 21.35 0.55 -2.68
CA SER A 285 20.94 0.83 -1.30
C SER A 285 21.08 2.32 -0.95
N GLY A 286 20.68 2.69 0.25
CA GLY A 286 20.92 4.03 0.79
C GLY A 286 22.40 4.40 0.87
N GLU A 287 23.30 3.42 0.93
CA GLU A 287 24.76 3.55 1.04
C GLU A 287 25.43 3.68 -0.32
N THR A 288 24.75 3.32 -1.42
CA THR A 288 25.26 3.47 -2.79
C THR A 288 25.55 4.95 -3.11
N ASP A 289 26.75 5.23 -3.63
CA ASP A 289 27.12 6.61 -4.04
C ASP A 289 26.03 7.23 -4.92
N PRO A 290 25.60 8.46 -4.62
CA PRO A 290 24.51 9.10 -5.35
C PRO A 290 24.73 9.22 -6.86
N THR A 291 25.99 9.38 -7.31
CA THR A 291 26.33 9.51 -8.74
C THR A 291 26.26 8.15 -9.45
N VAL A 292 26.73 7.09 -8.77
CA VAL A 292 26.63 5.71 -9.27
C VAL A 292 25.17 5.31 -9.39
N ARG A 293 24.38 5.60 -8.34
CA ARG A 293 22.95 5.35 -8.31
C ARG A 293 22.19 6.07 -9.44
N GLU A 294 22.46 7.38 -9.64
CA GLU A 294 21.83 8.17 -10.71
C GLU A 294 22.13 7.55 -12.10
N LYS A 295 23.38 7.18 -12.35
CA LYS A 295 23.79 6.54 -13.61
C LYS A 295 23.12 5.17 -13.81
N ALA A 296 23.06 4.34 -12.77
CA ALA A 296 22.41 3.04 -12.84
C ALA A 296 20.91 3.14 -13.15
N LEU A 297 20.24 4.13 -12.55
CA LEU A 297 18.83 4.39 -12.78
C LEU A 297 18.54 4.93 -14.17
N ASP A 298 19.33 5.91 -14.64
CA ASP A 298 19.20 6.44 -15.99
C ASP A 298 19.42 5.34 -17.04
N ALA A 299 20.44 4.49 -16.85
CA ALA A 299 20.73 3.37 -17.76
C ALA A 299 19.66 2.27 -17.71
N PHE A 300 19.02 2.04 -16.56
CA PHE A 300 17.89 1.12 -16.44
C PHE A 300 16.65 1.68 -17.17
N GLU A 301 16.38 2.98 -17.01
CA GLU A 301 15.26 3.66 -17.68
C GLU A 301 15.43 3.64 -19.22
N ASP A 302 16.65 3.91 -19.69
CA ASP A 302 16.99 3.93 -21.12
C ASP A 302 17.19 2.52 -21.73
N GLY A 303 17.17 1.46 -20.92
CA GLY A 303 17.38 0.07 -21.35
C GLY A 303 18.82 -0.24 -21.77
N THR A 304 19.78 0.64 -21.47
CA THR A 304 21.21 0.47 -21.81
C THR A 304 22.03 -0.19 -20.70
N GLY A 305 21.47 -0.30 -19.50
CA GLY A 305 22.15 -0.79 -18.30
C GLY A 305 21.71 -2.17 -17.84
N ALA A 306 21.54 -2.30 -16.51
CA ALA A 306 21.04 -3.50 -15.87
C ALA A 306 19.59 -3.79 -16.28
N THR A 307 19.27 -5.06 -16.47
CA THR A 307 17.88 -5.51 -16.67
C THR A 307 17.17 -5.69 -15.33
N VAL A 308 17.92 -5.99 -14.26
CA VAL A 308 17.41 -6.22 -12.91
C VAL A 308 18.05 -5.23 -11.94
N LEU A 309 17.20 -4.46 -11.23
CA LEU A 309 17.61 -3.64 -10.10
C LEU A 309 17.21 -4.31 -8.81
N ILE A 310 18.17 -4.58 -7.92
CA ILE A 310 17.92 -5.16 -6.61
C ILE A 310 18.01 -4.04 -5.58
N ASN A 311 16.94 -3.81 -4.86
CA ASN A 311 16.72 -2.63 -4.05
C ASN A 311 16.58 -2.93 -2.57
N VAL A 312 17.24 -2.12 -1.73
CA VAL A 312 17.04 -2.12 -0.28
C VAL A 312 16.60 -0.73 0.18
N GLY A 313 15.29 -0.57 0.44
CA GLY A 313 14.72 0.63 1.05
C GLY A 313 14.73 1.92 0.21
N LEU A 314 15.28 1.92 -1.01
CA LEU A 314 15.33 3.11 -1.86
C LEU A 314 14.05 3.35 -2.65
N PHE A 315 13.47 2.28 -3.22
CA PHE A 315 12.34 2.37 -4.14
C PHE A 315 11.00 2.11 -3.46
N ASP A 316 11.01 1.97 -2.15
CA ASP A 316 9.79 1.80 -1.34
C ASP A 316 8.85 2.99 -1.55
N GLU A 317 9.38 4.23 -1.68
CA GLU A 317 8.58 5.45 -1.82
C GLU A 317 9.14 6.39 -2.89
N GLY A 318 8.24 7.04 -3.64
CA GLY A 318 8.54 8.21 -4.46
C GLY A 318 9.41 8.02 -5.71
N PHE A 319 9.89 6.83 -6.00
CA PHE A 319 10.70 6.56 -7.19
C PHE A 319 9.82 6.29 -8.41
N ASP A 320 10.05 7.00 -9.50
CA ASP A 320 9.27 6.92 -10.74
C ASP A 320 10.09 6.35 -11.88
N VAL A 321 9.89 5.07 -12.21
CA VAL A 321 10.42 4.44 -13.42
C VAL A 321 9.26 3.78 -14.18
N PRO A 322 8.77 4.42 -15.25
CA PRO A 322 7.65 3.88 -16.04
C PRO A 322 7.94 2.54 -16.71
N ALA A 323 9.22 2.26 -16.92
CA ALA A 323 9.69 1.12 -17.69
C ALA A 323 9.74 -0.22 -16.93
N VAL A 324 9.35 -0.26 -15.65
CA VAL A 324 9.34 -1.51 -14.88
C VAL A 324 8.23 -2.42 -15.39
N GLU A 325 8.57 -3.66 -15.73
CA GLU A 325 7.66 -4.68 -16.28
C GLU A 325 7.38 -5.78 -15.27
N ALA A 326 8.29 -5.98 -14.29
CA ALA A 326 8.12 -6.97 -13.23
C ALA A 326 8.63 -6.46 -11.89
N VAL A 327 8.02 -6.94 -10.81
CA VAL A 327 8.52 -6.75 -9.44
C VAL A 327 8.63 -8.11 -8.75
N ILE A 328 9.71 -8.31 -8.00
CA ILE A 328 9.93 -9.48 -7.15
C ILE A 328 9.99 -9.02 -5.70
N LEU A 329 9.07 -9.53 -4.88
CA LEU A 329 8.93 -9.19 -3.48
C LEU A 329 9.73 -10.15 -2.61
N ALA A 330 11.07 -10.11 -2.68
CA ALA A 330 11.97 -10.95 -1.88
C ALA A 330 12.13 -10.44 -0.42
N ARG A 331 11.13 -9.70 0.05
CA ARG A 331 11.07 -9.11 1.38
C ARG A 331 9.70 -9.28 1.99
N VAL A 332 9.65 -9.80 3.22
CA VAL A 332 8.42 -9.85 4.00
C VAL A 332 8.03 -8.45 4.47
N THR A 333 6.77 -8.08 4.30
CA THR A 333 6.25 -6.83 4.85
C THR A 333 4.86 -7.02 5.48
N PHE A 334 4.70 -6.44 6.67
CA PHE A 334 3.41 -6.32 7.38
C PHE A 334 2.77 -4.94 7.20
N SER A 335 3.39 -4.08 6.40
CA SER A 335 2.90 -2.75 6.07
C SER A 335 2.19 -2.80 4.73
N VAL A 336 0.87 -2.64 4.76
CA VAL A 336 0.04 -2.48 3.55
C VAL A 336 0.56 -1.33 2.68
N ALA A 337 0.96 -0.23 3.31
CA ALA A 337 1.52 0.92 2.61
C ALA A 337 2.74 0.55 1.77
N ARG A 338 3.72 -0.10 2.41
CA ARG A 338 4.95 -0.54 1.73
C ARG A 338 4.66 -1.55 0.63
N TYR A 339 3.80 -2.54 0.92
CA TYR A 339 3.39 -3.54 -0.06
C TYR A 339 2.78 -2.90 -1.32
N LEU A 340 1.79 -2.01 -1.15
CA LEU A 340 1.14 -1.33 -2.27
C LEU A 340 2.09 -0.40 -3.02
N GLN A 341 3.06 0.20 -2.35
CA GLN A 341 4.09 1.02 -2.99
C GLN A 341 5.06 0.18 -3.83
N MET A 342 5.50 -0.99 -3.32
CA MET A 342 6.36 -1.92 -4.07
C MET A 342 5.66 -2.43 -5.33
N VAL A 343 4.45 -2.96 -5.20
CA VAL A 343 3.65 -3.45 -6.34
C VAL A 343 3.34 -2.34 -7.34
N GLY A 344 2.94 -1.18 -6.85
CA GLY A 344 2.58 -0.03 -7.68
C GLY A 344 3.71 0.52 -8.57
N ARG A 345 4.97 0.06 -8.37
CA ARG A 345 6.07 0.40 -9.27
C ARG A 345 5.90 -0.20 -10.66
N ALA A 346 5.35 -1.40 -10.73
CA ALA A 346 5.11 -2.05 -12.01
C ALA A 346 3.84 -1.54 -12.72
N LEU A 347 2.79 -1.15 -11.99
CA LEU A 347 1.44 -0.94 -12.55
C LEU A 347 1.29 0.26 -13.52
N ARG A 348 2.35 0.96 -13.90
CA ARG A 348 2.25 2.07 -14.85
C ARG A 348 2.15 1.56 -16.27
N PRO A 349 1.11 1.96 -17.04
CA PRO A 349 0.94 1.50 -18.40
C PRO A 349 1.97 2.13 -19.36
N VAL A 350 2.37 1.34 -20.34
CA VAL A 350 3.06 1.80 -21.54
C VAL A 350 2.06 1.66 -22.68
N TYR A 351 1.58 2.79 -23.20
CA TYR A 351 0.59 2.78 -24.26
C TYR A 351 1.26 2.69 -25.64
N ALA A 352 0.82 1.75 -26.48
CA ALA A 352 1.15 1.72 -27.88
C ALA A 352 0.63 2.98 -28.60
N GLN A 353 1.32 3.40 -29.64
CA GLN A 353 0.90 4.55 -30.47
C GLN A 353 -0.28 4.18 -31.35
N GLY A 354 -1.05 5.19 -31.77
CA GLY A 354 -2.15 5.02 -32.73
C GLY A 354 -3.51 4.70 -32.10
N PHE A 355 -3.64 4.67 -30.78
CA PHE A 355 -4.89 4.45 -30.08
C PHE A 355 -5.45 5.72 -29.44
N ASP A 356 -6.78 5.83 -29.38
CA ASP A 356 -7.46 6.95 -28.71
C ASP A 356 -7.47 6.76 -27.19
N LEU A 357 -6.52 7.39 -26.51
CA LEU A 357 -6.40 7.33 -25.04
C LEU A 357 -7.49 8.13 -24.29
N SER A 358 -8.36 8.86 -24.98
CA SER A 358 -9.48 9.55 -24.35
C SER A 358 -10.58 8.56 -23.94
N THR A 359 -10.71 7.43 -24.65
CA THR A 359 -11.68 6.37 -24.37
C THR A 359 -11.08 5.24 -23.54
N GLU A 360 -11.90 4.57 -22.74
CA GLU A 360 -11.50 3.39 -21.95
C GLU A 360 -11.05 2.24 -22.87
N ALA A 361 -11.86 1.94 -23.90
CA ALA A 361 -11.54 0.91 -24.89
C ALA A 361 -10.20 1.18 -25.60
N GLY A 362 -9.95 2.44 -25.97
CA GLY A 362 -8.69 2.82 -26.61
C GLY A 362 -7.48 2.69 -25.69
N ARG A 363 -7.61 2.99 -24.39
CA ARG A 363 -6.54 2.76 -23.41
C ARG A 363 -6.23 1.29 -23.22
N HIS A 364 -7.27 0.43 -23.09
CA HIS A 364 -7.09 -1.02 -22.99
C HIS A 364 -6.45 -1.59 -24.26
N ALA A 365 -6.90 -1.17 -25.42
CA ALA A 365 -6.30 -1.59 -26.68
C ALA A 365 -4.83 -1.15 -26.78
N ALA A 366 -4.50 0.07 -26.35
CA ALA A 366 -3.14 0.58 -26.35
C ALA A 366 -2.20 -0.18 -25.37
N ILE A 367 -2.72 -0.63 -24.22
CA ILE A 367 -1.97 -1.49 -23.30
C ILE A 367 -1.76 -2.86 -23.90
N ALA A 368 -2.83 -3.49 -24.41
CA ALA A 368 -2.78 -4.86 -24.94
C ALA A 368 -1.85 -5.01 -26.17
N ASN A 369 -1.71 -3.95 -26.99
CA ASN A 369 -0.86 -3.92 -28.18
C ASN A 369 0.52 -3.25 -27.93
N GLY A 370 0.81 -2.87 -26.67
CA GLY A 370 2.10 -2.29 -26.31
C GLY A 370 3.13 -3.34 -25.89
N ASP A 371 4.36 -2.88 -25.66
CA ASP A 371 5.47 -3.73 -25.19
C ASP A 371 5.23 -4.31 -23.79
N LYS A 372 4.23 -3.78 -23.08
CA LYS A 372 3.90 -4.13 -21.69
C LYS A 372 2.39 -4.36 -21.53
N PRO A 373 1.84 -5.48 -22.07
CA PRO A 373 0.41 -5.76 -22.01
C PRO A 373 -0.08 -6.12 -20.59
N ASN A 374 0.79 -6.61 -19.73
CA ASN A 374 0.56 -6.82 -18.31
C ASN A 374 1.86 -6.73 -17.52
N ASP A 375 1.73 -6.50 -16.24
CA ASP A 375 2.82 -6.52 -15.28
C ASP A 375 2.96 -7.89 -14.64
N ILE A 376 4.15 -8.21 -14.14
CA ILE A 376 4.41 -9.46 -13.45
C ILE A 376 4.80 -9.16 -12.01
N ILE A 377 4.05 -9.72 -11.07
CA ILE A 377 4.32 -9.64 -9.64
C ILE A 377 4.70 -11.04 -9.18
N ILE A 378 5.91 -11.18 -8.63
CA ILE A 378 6.44 -12.42 -8.08
C ILE A 378 6.59 -12.23 -6.57
N ASP A 379 5.85 -12.99 -5.78
CA ASP A 379 5.76 -12.87 -4.32
C ASP A 379 6.14 -14.17 -3.62
N PRO A 380 7.43 -14.54 -3.61
CA PRO A 380 7.89 -15.80 -3.05
C PRO A 380 7.80 -15.89 -1.51
N VAL A 381 7.40 -14.80 -0.85
CA VAL A 381 7.24 -14.70 0.60
C VAL A 381 5.77 -14.54 1.03
N ASN A 382 4.84 -14.67 0.09
CA ASN A 382 3.40 -14.66 0.33
C ASN A 382 2.87 -13.38 1.02
N ASN A 383 3.34 -12.20 0.56
CA ASN A 383 2.91 -10.91 1.10
C ASN A 383 1.42 -10.62 0.89
N TRP A 384 0.82 -11.17 -0.20
CA TRP A 384 -0.58 -10.93 -0.50
C TRP A 384 -1.53 -11.50 0.56
N GLU A 385 -1.22 -12.65 1.14
CA GLU A 385 -2.02 -13.20 2.24
C GLU A 385 -2.04 -12.27 3.46
N ARG A 386 -0.93 -11.55 3.69
CA ARG A 386 -0.78 -10.63 4.82
C ARG A 386 -1.46 -9.31 4.62
N ASN A 387 -1.41 -8.81 3.38
CA ASN A 387 -1.76 -7.44 3.05
C ASN A 387 -3.01 -7.34 2.16
N GLY A 388 -3.51 -8.46 1.66
CA GLY A 388 -4.57 -8.52 0.65
C GLY A 388 -4.08 -8.19 -0.76
N MET A 389 -4.86 -8.55 -1.78
CA MET A 389 -4.52 -8.22 -3.16
C MET A 389 -4.42 -6.69 -3.38
N PRO A 390 -3.53 -6.22 -4.28
CA PRO A 390 -3.39 -4.79 -4.58
C PRO A 390 -4.68 -4.12 -5.06
N THR A 391 -5.54 -4.91 -5.69
CA THR A 391 -6.85 -4.48 -6.23
C THR A 391 -7.97 -4.51 -5.21
N TRP A 392 -7.78 -5.08 -4.05
CA TRP A 392 -8.84 -5.15 -3.05
C TRP A 392 -9.22 -3.75 -2.57
N PRO A 393 -10.52 -3.45 -2.51
CA PRO A 393 -10.99 -2.17 -2.02
C PRO A 393 -10.64 -2.01 -0.54
N ARG A 394 -10.19 -0.82 -0.18
CA ARG A 394 -9.77 -0.47 1.19
C ARG A 394 -10.61 0.70 1.67
N ALA A 395 -11.13 0.62 2.88
CA ALA A 395 -11.79 1.73 3.54
C ALA A 395 -10.73 2.55 4.28
N TRP A 396 -10.42 3.73 3.77
CA TRP A 396 -9.49 4.63 4.44
C TRP A 396 -10.21 5.49 5.47
N THR A 397 -9.58 5.72 6.60
CA THR A 397 -10.13 6.53 7.69
C THR A 397 -9.06 7.41 8.30
N LEU A 398 -9.48 8.54 8.85
CA LEU A 398 -8.64 9.42 9.67
C LEU A 398 -8.54 8.98 11.13
N ASN A 399 -9.36 8.00 11.55
CA ASN A 399 -9.39 7.50 12.91
C ASN A 399 -8.20 6.57 13.20
N ASP A 400 -7.92 6.38 14.47
CA ASP A 400 -7.05 5.30 14.92
C ASP A 400 -7.60 3.97 14.38
N ARG A 401 -6.72 3.06 13.98
CA ARG A 401 -7.16 1.67 13.79
C ARG A 401 -7.77 1.20 15.09
N GLU A 402 -8.98 0.66 15.03
CA GLU A 402 -9.55 -0.05 16.16
C GLU A 402 -8.53 -1.09 16.60
N LYS A 403 -7.97 -0.88 17.79
CA LYS A 403 -7.16 -1.91 18.42
C LYS A 403 -8.13 -3.03 18.70
N ASN A 404 -8.17 -4.03 17.82
CA ASN A 404 -8.94 -5.24 18.07
C ASN A 404 -8.56 -5.71 19.47
N ILE A 405 -9.50 -5.47 20.36
CA ILE A 405 -9.72 -5.97 21.70
C ILE A 405 -8.53 -6.72 22.29
N LYS A 406 -7.96 -6.07 23.32
CA LYS A 406 -7.21 -6.67 24.44
C LYS A 406 -6.46 -7.97 24.10
N ARG A 407 -5.26 -7.84 23.55
CA ARG A 407 -4.22 -8.75 24.00
C ARG A 407 -4.25 -8.68 25.52
N LYS A 408 -4.55 -9.78 26.22
CA LYS A 408 -3.97 -10.01 27.53
C LYS A 408 -2.49 -9.67 27.33
N LYS A 409 -2.01 -8.62 28.02
CA LYS A 409 -0.58 -8.30 28.03
C LYS A 409 0.12 -9.63 28.33
N PRO A 410 1.09 -10.07 27.53
CA PRO A 410 2.00 -11.04 28.03
C PRO A 410 2.56 -10.39 29.29
N ASP A 411 2.42 -11.07 30.41
CA ASP A 411 2.94 -10.79 31.73
C ASP A 411 3.74 -9.49 31.81
N ASP A 412 3.41 -8.60 32.70
CA ASP A 412 3.96 -7.23 32.87
C ASP A 412 5.45 -7.25 33.31
N ARG A 413 6.20 -8.24 32.82
CA ARG A 413 7.65 -8.36 33.00
C ARG A 413 8.33 -7.61 31.87
N ASP A 414 9.23 -6.70 32.25
CA ASP A 414 10.12 -6.05 31.30
C ASP A 414 10.76 -7.09 30.36
N PRO A 415 10.81 -6.83 29.04
CA PRO A 415 11.38 -7.78 28.10
C PRO A 415 12.80 -8.14 28.53
N GLN A 416 13.07 -9.43 28.65
CA GLN A 416 14.36 -9.99 29.06
C GLN A 416 15.09 -10.57 27.86
N LYS A 417 16.41 -10.57 27.89
CA LYS A 417 17.29 -11.24 26.93
C LYS A 417 18.37 -12.02 27.64
N ILE A 418 18.87 -13.09 27.00
CA ILE A 418 19.94 -13.93 27.50
C ILE A 418 21.26 -13.39 26.94
N CYS A 419 22.30 -13.36 27.77
CA CYS A 419 23.64 -12.98 27.33
C CYS A 419 24.17 -13.98 26.30
N THR A 420 24.59 -13.47 25.15
CA THR A 420 25.14 -14.29 24.05
C THR A 420 26.59 -14.75 24.32
N ASN A 421 27.23 -14.26 25.37
CA ASN A 421 28.51 -14.80 25.85
C ASN A 421 28.25 -16.14 26.55
N VAL A 422 28.69 -17.22 25.92
CA VAL A 422 28.48 -18.61 26.36
C VAL A 422 28.99 -18.85 27.80
N MET A 423 30.03 -18.12 28.23
CA MET A 423 30.59 -18.21 29.58
C MET A 423 29.76 -17.45 30.64
N CYS A 424 28.89 -16.54 30.22
CA CYS A 424 28.03 -15.76 31.11
C CYS A 424 26.60 -16.30 31.17
N ASN A 425 25.96 -16.45 30.05
CA ASN A 425 24.60 -16.98 29.83
C ASN A 425 23.51 -16.44 30.81
N GLN A 426 23.72 -15.23 31.39
CA GLN A 426 22.83 -14.62 32.36
C GLN A 426 21.66 -13.93 31.66
N VAL A 427 20.47 -14.02 32.26
CA VAL A 427 19.27 -13.31 31.81
C VAL A 427 19.29 -11.89 32.36
N TYR A 428 19.04 -10.90 31.52
CA TYR A 428 18.98 -9.48 31.90
C TYR A 428 17.95 -8.70 31.10
N GLN A 429 17.61 -7.51 31.59
CA GLN A 429 16.55 -6.67 30.96
C GLN A 429 17.01 -6.16 29.58
N ALA A 430 16.12 -6.27 28.58
CA ALA A 430 16.45 -6.02 27.17
C ALA A 430 16.84 -4.57 26.83
N PHE A 431 16.57 -3.59 27.69
CA PHE A 431 16.96 -2.20 27.48
C PHE A 431 18.47 -1.94 27.69
N HIS A 432 19.19 -2.82 28.39
CA HIS A 432 20.64 -2.71 28.52
C HIS A 432 21.35 -2.98 27.20
N LYS A 433 22.20 -2.06 26.76
CA LYS A 433 23.00 -2.22 25.52
C LYS A 433 24.11 -3.26 25.65
N SER A 434 24.58 -3.50 26.87
CA SER A 434 25.58 -4.52 27.22
C SER A 434 25.08 -5.35 28.38
N CYS A 435 25.55 -6.58 28.48
CA CYS A 435 25.24 -7.44 29.63
C CYS A 435 25.77 -6.81 30.92
N PRO A 436 24.94 -6.54 31.93
CA PRO A 436 25.39 -5.92 33.20
C PRO A 436 26.27 -6.84 34.04
N TYR A 437 26.30 -8.13 33.76
CA TYR A 437 27.06 -9.12 34.50
C TYR A 437 28.49 -9.34 33.98
N CYS A 438 28.68 -9.28 32.64
CA CYS A 438 30.02 -9.54 32.06
C CYS A 438 30.47 -8.46 31.07
N GLY A 439 29.71 -7.39 30.87
CA GLY A 439 30.03 -6.29 29.97
C GLY A 439 29.91 -6.64 28.46
N HIS A 440 29.58 -7.88 28.11
CA HIS A 440 29.44 -8.29 26.72
C HIS A 440 28.37 -7.46 25.99
N VAL A 441 28.76 -6.86 24.87
CA VAL A 441 27.82 -6.18 23.94
C VAL A 441 27.39 -7.24 22.93
N PRO A 442 26.10 -7.63 22.90
CA PRO A 442 25.64 -8.54 21.87
C PRO A 442 25.83 -7.87 20.51
N GLU A 443 26.37 -8.62 19.57
CA GLU A 443 26.39 -8.14 18.17
C GLU A 443 24.96 -7.79 17.76
N PRO A 444 24.75 -6.67 17.04
CA PRO A 444 23.44 -6.38 16.50
C PRO A 444 23.02 -7.60 15.67
N VAL A 445 21.94 -8.26 16.08
CA VAL A 445 21.33 -9.33 15.29
C VAL A 445 20.94 -8.67 13.99
N GLY A 446 21.75 -8.87 12.96
CA GLY A 446 21.38 -8.54 11.59
C GLY A 446 20.02 -9.19 11.32
N ALA A 447 19.17 -8.56 10.54
CA ALA A 447 17.86 -9.12 10.21
C ALA A 447 18.07 -10.61 9.89
N THR A 448 17.39 -11.48 10.64
CA THR A 448 17.55 -12.94 10.48
C THR A 448 17.34 -13.26 9.00
N PRO A 449 18.31 -13.89 8.31
CA PRO A 449 18.13 -14.23 6.91
C PRO A 449 16.83 -15.04 6.78
N ILE A 450 15.98 -14.67 5.83
CA ILE A 450 14.73 -15.40 5.58
C ILE A 450 15.14 -16.82 5.15
N ALA A 451 14.68 -17.84 5.89
CA ALA A 451 14.98 -19.22 5.55
C ALA A 451 14.42 -19.53 4.14
N ARG A 452 15.23 -20.18 3.28
CA ARG A 452 14.81 -20.65 1.96
C ARG A 452 14.20 -22.03 2.11
N VAL A 453 13.04 -22.25 1.50
CA VAL A 453 12.34 -23.52 1.45
C VAL A 453 12.14 -23.93 -0.01
N ALA A 454 12.33 -25.20 -0.31
CA ALA A 454 12.05 -25.72 -1.65
C ALA A 454 10.55 -25.61 -1.96
N GLY A 455 10.23 -25.15 -3.16
CA GLY A 455 8.85 -24.99 -3.62
C GLY A 455 8.77 -24.19 -4.92
N ASP A 456 7.62 -24.24 -5.56
CA ASP A 456 7.34 -23.49 -6.79
C ASP A 456 6.25 -22.45 -6.53
N LEU A 457 6.10 -21.51 -7.46
CA LEU A 457 5.06 -20.50 -7.45
C LEU A 457 3.99 -20.83 -8.47
N THR A 458 2.74 -20.57 -8.11
CA THR A 458 1.58 -20.66 -9.01
C THR A 458 1.04 -19.28 -9.34
N GLU A 459 0.38 -19.18 -10.48
CA GLU A 459 -0.35 -17.96 -10.84
C GLU A 459 -1.69 -17.92 -10.11
N LEU A 460 -1.96 -16.86 -9.37
CA LEU A 460 -3.21 -16.66 -8.67
C LEU A 460 -4.29 -16.14 -9.62
N ASP A 461 -5.51 -16.66 -9.52
CA ASP A 461 -6.67 -16.11 -10.21
C ASP A 461 -7.14 -14.82 -9.50
N VAL A 462 -6.54 -13.70 -9.91
CA VAL A 462 -6.81 -12.36 -9.35
C VAL A 462 -8.27 -11.95 -9.55
N ASP A 463 -8.91 -12.36 -10.64
CA ASP A 463 -10.30 -11.99 -10.94
C ASP A 463 -11.27 -12.76 -10.06
N ALA A 464 -11.04 -14.07 -9.84
CA ALA A 464 -11.82 -14.86 -8.89
C ALA A 464 -11.68 -14.31 -7.46
N LEU A 465 -10.46 -13.99 -7.01
CA LEU A 465 -10.20 -13.38 -5.71
C LEU A 465 -10.89 -12.02 -5.55
N ASN A 466 -10.84 -11.15 -6.56
CA ASN A 466 -11.52 -9.86 -6.55
C ASN A 466 -13.05 -10.01 -6.51
N ALA A 467 -13.60 -10.97 -7.26
CA ALA A 467 -15.04 -11.24 -7.27
C ALA A 467 -15.52 -11.74 -5.89
N LEU A 468 -14.79 -12.66 -5.27
CA LEU A 468 -15.08 -13.15 -3.93
C LEU A 468 -15.02 -12.02 -2.91
N PHE A 469 -13.92 -11.25 -2.90
CA PHE A 469 -13.74 -10.15 -1.95
C PHE A 469 -14.85 -9.09 -2.10
N SER A 470 -15.23 -8.75 -3.32
CA SER A 470 -16.33 -7.80 -3.59
C SER A 470 -17.67 -8.29 -3.05
N LYS A 471 -17.96 -9.59 -3.18
CA LYS A 471 -19.17 -10.21 -2.60
C LYS A 471 -19.16 -10.13 -1.07
N LEU A 472 -18.06 -10.51 -0.44
CA LEU A 472 -17.90 -10.48 1.03
C LEU A 472 -18.02 -9.05 1.57
N ARG A 473 -17.37 -8.07 0.93
CA ARG A 473 -17.47 -6.66 1.33
C ARG A 473 -18.89 -6.14 1.23
N SER A 474 -19.57 -6.36 0.12
CA SER A 474 -20.97 -5.91 -0.05
C SER A 474 -21.91 -6.57 0.97
N ALA A 475 -21.58 -7.79 1.39
CA ALA A 475 -22.34 -8.52 2.42
C ALA A 475 -22.24 -7.88 3.81
N ASN A 476 -21.16 -7.20 4.13
CA ASN A 476 -20.86 -6.69 5.47
C ASN A 476 -20.99 -5.15 5.61
N MET A 477 -21.36 -4.43 4.55
CA MET A 477 -21.58 -2.98 4.62
C MET A 477 -22.75 -2.61 5.54
N THR A 478 -22.67 -1.46 6.20
CA THR A 478 -23.82 -0.82 6.82
C THR A 478 -24.70 -0.17 5.72
N GLU A 479 -25.95 0.20 6.05
CA GLU A 479 -26.84 0.86 5.09
C GLU A 479 -26.25 2.15 4.55
N SER A 480 -25.61 2.94 5.40
CA SER A 480 -24.97 4.20 5.01
C SER A 480 -23.74 4.00 4.11
N GLU A 481 -22.97 2.95 4.35
CA GLU A 481 -21.84 2.55 3.49
C GLU A 481 -22.35 2.04 2.14
N TYR A 482 -23.42 1.25 2.14
CA TYR A 482 -24.02 0.76 0.90
C TYR A 482 -24.62 1.89 0.07
N GLN A 483 -25.22 2.92 0.69
CA GLN A 483 -25.67 4.12 -0.02
C GLN A 483 -24.51 4.85 -0.70
N ARG A 484 -23.39 5.05 0.02
CA ARG A 484 -22.17 5.63 -0.55
C ARG A 484 -21.60 4.78 -1.68
N TYR A 485 -21.61 3.46 -1.53
CA TYR A 485 -21.21 2.52 -2.56
C TYR A 485 -22.09 2.63 -3.82
N GLN A 486 -23.42 2.76 -3.70
CA GLN A 486 -24.30 3.00 -4.84
C GLN A 486 -23.97 4.31 -5.58
N ILE A 487 -23.63 5.35 -4.82
CA ILE A 487 -23.23 6.66 -5.38
C ILE A 487 -21.89 6.53 -6.10
N SER A 488 -20.90 5.88 -5.50
CA SER A 488 -19.57 5.67 -6.11
C SER A 488 -19.65 4.89 -7.43
N ARG A 489 -20.59 3.94 -7.52
CA ARG A 489 -20.87 3.20 -8.77
C ARG A 489 -21.71 3.97 -9.79
N ARG A 490 -21.97 5.25 -9.55
CA ARG A 490 -22.81 6.10 -10.42
C ARG A 490 -24.19 5.50 -10.72
N MET A 491 -24.74 4.71 -9.79
CA MET A 491 -26.04 4.07 -9.97
C MET A 491 -27.14 5.13 -10.13
N PRO A 492 -28.02 5.03 -11.15
CA PRO A 492 -29.12 5.98 -11.36
C PRO A 492 -30.02 6.08 -10.11
N MET A 493 -30.46 7.28 -9.77
CA MET A 493 -31.24 7.55 -8.56
C MET A 493 -32.49 6.66 -8.44
N ILE A 494 -33.17 6.42 -9.55
CA ILE A 494 -34.38 5.56 -9.64
C ILE A 494 -34.04 4.11 -9.25
N ALA A 495 -32.86 3.60 -9.63
CA ALA A 495 -32.44 2.23 -9.34
C ALA A 495 -31.99 2.04 -7.88
N ARG A 496 -31.52 3.11 -7.21
CA ARG A 496 -30.96 3.02 -5.84
C ARG A 496 -31.98 2.55 -4.80
N ALA A 497 -33.23 2.99 -4.89
CA ALA A 497 -34.28 2.60 -3.92
C ALA A 497 -34.61 1.11 -4.01
N ALA A 498 -34.78 0.58 -5.22
CA ALA A 498 -35.06 -0.84 -5.44
C ALA A 498 -33.87 -1.72 -5.04
N ASP A 499 -32.66 -1.27 -5.33
CA ASP A 499 -31.41 -1.96 -4.97
C ASP A 499 -31.18 -1.94 -3.45
N MET A 500 -31.45 -0.82 -2.78
CA MET A 500 -31.41 -0.72 -1.32
C MET A 500 -32.41 -1.66 -0.64
N LYS A 501 -33.64 -1.78 -1.19
CA LYS A 501 -34.63 -2.73 -0.66
C LYS A 501 -34.13 -4.18 -0.78
N ARG A 502 -33.53 -4.55 -1.91
CA ARG A 502 -32.90 -5.86 -2.09
C ARG A 502 -31.77 -6.09 -1.10
N TYR A 503 -30.93 -5.07 -0.90
CA TYR A 503 -29.84 -5.11 0.06
C TYR A 503 -30.34 -5.35 1.50
N LYS A 504 -31.32 -4.58 1.98
CA LYS A 504 -31.94 -4.75 3.32
C LYS A 504 -32.51 -6.15 3.51
N ASN A 505 -33.22 -6.65 2.53
CA ASN A 505 -33.75 -8.01 2.59
C ASN A 505 -32.64 -9.08 2.63
N ALA A 506 -31.57 -8.88 1.89
CA ALA A 506 -30.40 -9.78 1.94
C ALA A 506 -29.70 -9.72 3.32
N GLN A 507 -29.56 -8.53 3.91
CA GLN A 507 -28.99 -8.36 5.25
C GLN A 507 -29.83 -9.04 6.33
N PHE A 508 -31.14 -8.92 6.26
CA PHE A 508 -32.04 -9.61 7.18
C PHE A 508 -31.86 -11.13 7.12
N ARG A 509 -31.84 -11.71 5.88
CA ARG A 509 -31.62 -13.14 5.70
C ARG A 509 -30.26 -13.60 6.24
N ARG A 510 -29.19 -12.83 5.97
CA ARG A 510 -27.85 -13.11 6.48
C ARG A 510 -27.77 -13.07 8.00
N LYS A 511 -28.48 -12.12 8.62
CA LYS A 511 -28.57 -12.06 10.08
C LYS A 511 -29.20 -13.34 10.64
N VAL A 512 -30.34 -13.76 10.09
CA VAL A 512 -31.02 -15.01 10.49
C VAL A 512 -30.10 -16.23 10.30
N LEU A 513 -29.44 -16.30 9.14
CA LEU A 513 -28.47 -17.39 8.86
C LEU A 513 -27.31 -17.37 9.86
N SER A 514 -26.73 -16.20 10.14
CA SER A 514 -25.62 -16.07 11.09
C SER A 514 -26.01 -16.48 12.50
N GLU A 515 -27.22 -16.16 12.93
CA GLU A 515 -27.77 -16.59 14.24
C GLU A 515 -27.94 -18.11 14.29
N LEU A 516 -28.48 -18.73 13.24
CA LEU A 516 -28.60 -20.19 13.14
C LEU A 516 -27.24 -20.89 13.14
N MET A 517 -26.27 -20.36 12.36
CA MET A 517 -24.90 -20.89 12.32
C MET A 517 -24.20 -20.78 13.67
N ALA A 518 -24.31 -19.62 14.36
CA ALA A 518 -23.72 -19.43 15.67
C ALA A 518 -24.33 -20.40 16.70
N TRP A 519 -25.63 -20.58 16.65
CA TRP A 519 -26.33 -21.52 17.48
C TRP A 519 -25.89 -22.98 17.21
N TRP A 520 -25.81 -23.38 15.93
CA TRP A 520 -25.35 -24.73 15.57
C TRP A 520 -23.90 -24.97 16.04
N CYS A 521 -22.99 -23.96 15.91
CA CYS A 521 -21.63 -24.04 16.46
C CYS A 521 -21.65 -24.24 18.01
N GLY A 522 -22.59 -23.60 18.71
CA GLY A 522 -22.74 -23.74 20.16
C GLY A 522 -23.11 -25.17 20.61
N LEU A 523 -23.72 -25.95 19.73
CA LEU A 523 -24.01 -27.36 19.95
C LEU A 523 -22.82 -28.31 19.76
N GLN A 524 -21.61 -27.76 19.45
CA GLN A 524 -20.40 -28.54 19.19
C GLN A 524 -19.33 -28.28 20.27
N PRO A 525 -19.58 -28.64 21.56
CA PRO A 525 -18.64 -28.38 22.63
C PRO A 525 -17.35 -29.18 22.45
N ASN A 526 -16.23 -28.62 22.89
CA ASN A 526 -14.90 -29.25 22.92
C ASN A 526 -14.28 -29.62 21.56
N ARG A 527 -14.76 -29.02 20.45
CA ARG A 527 -14.22 -29.24 19.10
C ARG A 527 -13.36 -28.10 18.63
N SER A 528 -12.36 -28.39 17.80
CA SER A 528 -11.57 -27.36 17.10
C SER A 528 -12.41 -26.64 16.03
N GLU A 529 -12.05 -25.39 15.72
CA GLU A 529 -12.73 -24.58 14.70
C GLU A 529 -12.75 -25.32 13.34
N SER A 530 -11.62 -25.93 12.96
CA SER A 530 -11.49 -26.70 11.71
C SER A 530 -12.40 -27.93 11.67
N GLU A 531 -12.63 -28.57 12.81
CA GLU A 531 -13.54 -29.70 12.91
C GLU A 531 -15.00 -29.28 12.81
N ILE A 532 -15.37 -28.16 13.43
CA ILE A 532 -16.70 -27.55 13.33
C ILE A 532 -16.99 -27.18 11.86
N GLN A 533 -16.05 -26.57 11.16
CA GLN A 533 -16.18 -26.20 9.73
C GLN A 533 -16.39 -27.44 8.86
N ARG A 534 -15.58 -28.49 9.06
CA ARG A 534 -15.72 -29.77 8.32
C ARG A 534 -17.08 -30.42 8.57
N ARG A 535 -17.56 -30.45 9.81
CA ARG A 535 -18.88 -30.98 10.15
C ARG A 535 -20.00 -30.17 9.54
N PHE A 536 -19.88 -28.83 9.54
CA PHE A 536 -20.85 -27.95 8.90
C PHE A 536 -20.96 -28.25 7.41
N TYR A 537 -19.81 -28.35 6.71
CA TYR A 537 -19.77 -28.72 5.29
C TYR A 537 -20.42 -30.09 5.04
N ASN A 538 -20.04 -31.10 5.80
CA ASN A 538 -20.61 -32.44 5.67
C ASN A 538 -22.13 -32.49 5.95
N ARG A 539 -22.62 -31.62 6.84
CA ARG A 539 -24.03 -31.58 7.23
C ARG A 539 -24.91 -30.80 6.26
N PHE A 540 -24.41 -29.69 5.74
CA PHE A 540 -25.19 -28.73 4.97
C PHE A 540 -24.74 -28.59 3.51
N GLY A 541 -23.63 -29.22 3.09
CA GLY A 541 -23.13 -29.21 1.72
C GLY A 541 -22.55 -27.88 1.25
N VAL A 542 -22.30 -26.96 2.19
CA VAL A 542 -21.73 -25.65 1.95
C VAL A 542 -20.83 -25.27 3.14
N ASP A 543 -19.66 -24.68 2.89
CA ASP A 543 -18.82 -24.19 3.96
C ASP A 543 -19.38 -22.91 4.59
N MET A 544 -18.91 -22.59 5.81
CA MET A 544 -19.46 -21.48 6.60
C MET A 544 -19.17 -20.09 5.99
N ILE A 545 -18.17 -19.96 5.12
CA ILE A 545 -17.80 -18.70 4.44
C ILE A 545 -18.68 -18.52 3.22
N THR A 546 -18.76 -19.54 2.37
CA THR A 546 -19.65 -19.55 1.21
C THR A 546 -21.10 -19.34 1.63
N ALA A 547 -21.54 -19.92 2.74
CA ALA A 547 -22.88 -19.73 3.30
C ALA A 547 -23.22 -18.24 3.49
N ARG A 548 -22.25 -17.39 3.88
CA ARG A 548 -22.44 -15.94 4.07
C ARG A 548 -22.53 -15.14 2.78
N THR A 549 -22.12 -15.72 1.64
CA THR A 549 -22.09 -15.07 0.32
C THR A 549 -23.17 -15.56 -0.63
N LEU A 550 -24.01 -16.50 -0.19
CA LEU A 550 -25.10 -17.06 -0.94
C LEU A 550 -26.09 -15.97 -1.41
N ASN A 551 -26.68 -16.14 -2.59
CA ASN A 551 -27.75 -15.30 -3.04
C ASN A 551 -29.04 -15.53 -2.21
N ALA A 552 -30.05 -14.65 -2.35
CA ALA A 552 -31.26 -14.69 -1.53
C ALA A 552 -31.95 -16.07 -1.55
N SER A 553 -32.09 -16.70 -2.71
CA SER A 553 -32.75 -18.01 -2.86
C SER A 553 -31.94 -19.13 -2.22
N GLN A 554 -30.61 -19.11 -2.37
CA GLN A 554 -29.71 -20.09 -1.77
C GLN A 554 -29.67 -19.92 -0.25
N THR A 555 -29.67 -18.67 0.24
CA THR A 555 -29.72 -18.38 1.68
C THR A 555 -31.02 -18.88 2.30
N ASP A 556 -32.16 -18.63 1.66
CA ASP A 556 -33.47 -19.14 2.15
C ASP A 556 -33.46 -20.68 2.21
N LYS A 557 -32.98 -21.36 1.18
CA LYS A 557 -32.86 -22.82 1.16
C LYS A 557 -31.98 -23.37 2.28
N LEU A 558 -30.85 -22.70 2.55
CA LEU A 558 -29.96 -23.12 3.64
C LEU A 558 -30.60 -22.87 5.01
N ILE A 559 -31.28 -21.74 5.19
CA ILE A 559 -32.03 -21.45 6.43
C ILE A 559 -33.10 -22.52 6.68
N ASP A 560 -33.87 -22.87 5.65
CA ASP A 560 -34.90 -23.87 5.75
C ASP A 560 -34.29 -25.26 6.07
N LEU A 561 -33.23 -25.65 5.36
CA LEU A 561 -32.50 -26.90 5.65
C LEU A 561 -31.93 -26.96 7.06
N MET A 562 -31.39 -25.83 7.56
CA MET A 562 -30.92 -25.77 8.95
C MET A 562 -32.06 -25.90 9.97
N LYS A 563 -33.20 -25.25 9.69
CA LYS A 563 -34.38 -25.34 10.55
C LYS A 563 -34.98 -26.76 10.58
N ASP A 564 -35.07 -27.40 9.43
CA ASP A 564 -35.61 -28.76 9.30
C ASP A 564 -34.76 -29.80 10.07
N ARG A 565 -33.45 -29.61 10.09
CA ARG A 565 -32.50 -30.49 10.78
C ARG A 565 -32.24 -30.08 12.24
N PHE A 566 -32.83 -28.99 12.68
CA PHE A 566 -32.59 -28.39 13.99
C PHE A 566 -32.87 -29.36 15.14
N THR A 567 -33.98 -30.12 15.07
CA THR A 567 -34.36 -31.08 16.11
C THR A 567 -33.38 -32.24 16.20
N GLU A 568 -32.88 -32.74 15.06
CA GLU A 568 -31.89 -33.80 15.00
C GLU A 568 -30.54 -33.31 15.60
N ASP A 569 -30.10 -32.13 15.22
CA ASP A 569 -28.84 -31.54 15.70
C ASP A 569 -28.86 -31.23 17.21
N ILE A 570 -30.02 -30.91 17.80
CA ILE A 570 -30.18 -30.77 19.24
C ILE A 570 -30.01 -32.11 19.95
N VAL A 571 -30.63 -33.15 19.42
CA VAL A 571 -30.57 -34.49 20.04
C VAL A 571 -29.14 -35.02 20.00
N ASP A 572 -28.46 -34.88 18.85
CA ASP A 572 -27.06 -35.28 18.70
C ASP A 572 -26.12 -34.47 19.62
N GLY A 573 -26.30 -33.15 19.69
CA GLY A 573 -25.50 -32.28 20.56
C GLY A 573 -25.70 -32.57 22.07
N LEU A 574 -26.91 -32.89 22.49
CA LEU A 574 -27.19 -33.27 23.88
C LEU A 574 -26.64 -34.65 24.25
N GLN A 575 -26.58 -35.59 23.30
CA GLN A 575 -25.95 -36.91 23.51
C GLN A 575 -24.43 -36.81 23.62
N GLU A 576 -23.81 -35.86 22.95
CA GLU A 576 -22.36 -35.63 23.02
C GLU A 576 -21.92 -34.84 24.28
N MET A 577 -22.85 -34.17 24.99
CA MET A 577 -22.58 -33.45 26.24
C MET A 577 -22.77 -34.28 27.50
N GLY A 578 -23.42 -35.44 27.43
CA GLY A 578 -23.62 -36.39 28.52
C GLY A 578 -22.59 -37.50 28.50
#